data_fe294c740a45c9c7a364ba4eea990f07
#
_entry.id   fe294c740a45c9c7a364ba4eea990f07
#
_cell.length_a   1.000
_cell.length_b   1.000
_cell.length_c   1.000
_cell.angle_alpha   90.00
_cell.angle_beta   90.00
_cell.angle_gamma   90.00
#
_symmetry.space_group_name_H-M   'P 1'
#
loop_
_entity.id
_entity.type
_entity.pdbx_description
1 polymer ?
#
loop_
_entity_poly.entity_id
_entity_poly.type
_entity_poly.pdbx_seq_one_letter_code
_entity_poly.pdbx_strand_id
1 'polypeptide(L)'
;MPRYNIRVLLRESDTSGWVLKALRECSNIVVRELSGLDEVELRRSPGEGDWCLKEIAAHLRDAEQLALRQINAIVAGWRGPLPAWDIDLLPAERDYHSADLGDLLSELRELRQEVTYVLWGLTVSDWQASAEHPYRGQVSVETLARELAQHDLEHLAEVRRVKAALADVDHA
;
A
#
# COMPACT_ATOMS: atom_id res chain seq x y z
N MET A 1 24.28 -20.64 -23.70
CA MET A 1 22.91 -20.92 -23.24
C MET A 1 22.83 -20.53 -21.77
N PRO A 2 22.14 -19.44 -21.36
CA PRO A 2 21.97 -19.12 -19.95
C PRO A 2 21.07 -20.18 -19.33
N ARG A 3 21.57 -20.87 -18.32
CA ARG A 3 20.78 -21.80 -17.51
C ARG A 3 19.83 -20.96 -16.65
N TYR A 4 18.58 -20.79 -17.09
CA TYR A 4 17.54 -20.24 -16.23
C TYR A 4 17.37 -21.18 -15.03
N ASN A 5 17.58 -20.61 -13.85
CA ASN A 5 17.51 -21.35 -12.62
C ASN A 5 16.04 -21.69 -12.34
N ILE A 6 15.66 -22.96 -12.50
CA ILE A 6 14.31 -23.50 -12.28
C ILE A 6 13.75 -23.08 -10.89
N ARG A 7 14.61 -22.81 -9.90
CA ARG A 7 14.19 -22.27 -8.61
C ARG A 7 13.55 -20.87 -8.70
N VAL A 8 13.88 -20.05 -9.71
CA VAL A 8 13.23 -18.75 -9.93
C VAL A 8 11.83 -18.95 -10.51
N LEU A 9 11.65 -19.90 -11.42
CA LEU A 9 10.34 -20.18 -12.02
C LEU A 9 9.35 -20.85 -11.03
N LEU A 10 9.85 -21.62 -10.07
CA LEU A 10 9.04 -22.19 -9.00
C LEU A 10 8.61 -21.14 -7.95
N ARG A 11 9.35 -20.04 -7.82
CA ARG A 11 8.96 -18.88 -6.98
C ARG A 11 7.80 -18.07 -7.59
N GLU A 12 7.64 -18.05 -8.89
CA GLU A 12 6.51 -17.36 -9.55
C GLU A 12 5.15 -18.06 -9.35
N SER A 13 5.15 -19.34 -8.99
CA SER A 13 3.95 -20.09 -8.62
C SER A 13 3.63 -20.09 -7.12
N ASP A 14 4.48 -19.44 -6.33
CA ASP A 14 4.45 -19.32 -4.89
C ASP A 14 3.70 -18.02 -4.52
N THR A 15 3.06 -18.01 -3.37
CA THR A 15 2.31 -16.89 -2.80
C THR A 15 3.10 -15.60 -2.75
N SER A 16 4.40 -15.66 -2.45
CA SER A 16 5.29 -14.50 -2.39
C SER A 16 5.44 -13.81 -3.75
N GLY A 17 5.56 -14.57 -4.83
CA GLY A 17 5.64 -14.03 -6.19
C GLY A 17 4.36 -13.29 -6.59
N TRP A 18 3.19 -13.84 -6.24
CA TRP A 18 1.91 -13.18 -6.48
C TRP A 18 1.76 -11.88 -5.68
N VAL A 19 2.09 -11.90 -4.39
CA VAL A 19 2.02 -10.71 -3.52
C VAL A 19 2.93 -9.60 -4.05
N LEU A 20 4.18 -9.90 -4.37
CA LEU A 20 5.11 -8.93 -4.94
C LEU A 20 4.60 -8.32 -6.26
N LYS A 21 4.01 -9.15 -7.12
CA LYS A 21 3.42 -8.68 -8.37
C LYS A 21 2.23 -7.76 -8.10
N ALA A 22 1.32 -8.16 -7.21
CA ALA A 22 0.14 -7.36 -6.85
C ALA A 22 0.55 -6.00 -6.28
N LEU A 23 1.46 -5.95 -5.33
CA LEU A 23 1.97 -4.73 -4.74
C LEU A 23 2.53 -3.77 -5.79
N ARG A 24 3.37 -4.25 -6.70
CA ARG A 24 3.96 -3.41 -7.76
C ARG A 24 2.92 -2.90 -8.76
N GLU A 25 2.04 -3.77 -9.21
CA GLU A 25 1.04 -3.41 -10.22
C GLU A 25 -0.01 -2.46 -9.67
N CYS A 26 -0.54 -2.69 -8.46
CA CYS A 26 -1.53 -1.81 -7.84
C CYS A 26 -0.99 -0.41 -7.63
N SER A 27 0.18 -0.25 -7.05
CA SER A 27 0.80 1.07 -6.85
C SER A 27 0.97 1.82 -8.17
N ASN A 28 1.47 1.17 -9.23
CA ASN A 28 1.63 1.78 -10.54
C ASN A 28 0.28 2.20 -11.15
N ILE A 29 -0.78 1.43 -10.93
CA ILE A 29 -2.11 1.77 -11.43
C ILE A 29 -2.68 2.95 -10.66
N VAL A 30 -2.61 2.95 -9.31
CA VAL A 30 -3.07 4.06 -8.48
C VAL A 30 -2.40 5.37 -8.90
N VAL A 31 -1.09 5.36 -9.01
CA VAL A 31 -0.34 6.53 -9.45
C VAL A 31 -0.80 7.02 -10.82
N ARG A 32 -1.02 6.14 -11.77
CA ARG A 32 -1.51 6.49 -13.11
C ARG A 32 -2.94 7.01 -13.08
N GLU A 33 -3.81 6.46 -12.25
CA GLU A 33 -5.20 6.90 -12.09
C GLU A 33 -5.30 8.33 -11.53
N LEU A 34 -4.36 8.72 -10.67
CA LEU A 34 -4.34 10.02 -9.99
C LEU A 34 -3.49 11.07 -10.71
N SER A 35 -2.52 10.64 -11.54
CA SER A 35 -1.66 11.56 -12.27
C SER A 35 -2.47 12.36 -13.31
N GLY A 36 -2.27 13.68 -13.31
CA GLY A 36 -2.89 14.59 -14.29
C GLY A 36 -4.26 15.11 -13.91
N LEU A 37 -4.81 14.72 -12.76
CA LEU A 37 -5.99 15.35 -12.18
C LEU A 37 -5.62 16.69 -11.55
N ASP A 38 -6.53 17.65 -11.63
CA ASP A 38 -6.34 18.96 -11.01
C ASP A 38 -6.71 18.95 -9.51
N GLU A 39 -6.36 20.02 -8.80
CA GLU A 39 -6.62 20.14 -7.36
C GLU A 39 -8.12 20.17 -7.00
N VAL A 40 -8.98 20.60 -7.91
CA VAL A 40 -10.43 20.63 -7.70
C VAL A 40 -10.96 19.19 -7.74
N GLU A 41 -10.58 18.42 -8.75
CA GLU A 41 -10.93 17.00 -8.88
C GLU A 41 -10.40 16.18 -7.70
N LEU A 42 -9.16 16.43 -7.27
CA LEU A 42 -8.50 15.69 -6.20
C LEU A 42 -9.14 15.91 -4.83
N ARG A 43 -9.66 17.11 -4.56
CA ARG A 43 -10.26 17.48 -3.26
C ARG A 43 -11.77 17.27 -3.21
N ARG A 44 -12.39 16.97 -4.31
CA ARG A 44 -13.85 16.80 -4.39
C ARG A 44 -14.23 15.44 -3.82
N SER A 45 -15.05 15.48 -2.77
CA SER A 45 -15.67 14.27 -2.22
C SER A 45 -16.93 13.91 -3.01
N PRO A 46 -17.19 12.63 -3.27
CA PRO A 46 -18.40 12.19 -3.95
C PRO A 46 -19.65 12.30 -3.07
N GLY A 47 -19.50 12.34 -1.75
CA GLY A 47 -20.59 12.46 -0.79
C GLY A 47 -20.12 12.90 0.59
N GLU A 48 -21.05 13.21 1.46
CA GLU A 48 -20.74 13.58 2.85
C GLU A 48 -20.13 12.40 3.60
N GLY A 49 -18.92 12.60 4.14
CA GLY A 49 -18.18 11.58 4.86
C GLY A 49 -17.38 10.60 3.97
N ASP A 50 -17.49 10.71 2.65
CA ASP A 50 -16.64 9.95 1.74
C ASP A 50 -15.27 10.63 1.56
N TRP A 51 -14.23 9.83 1.43
CA TRP A 51 -12.89 10.34 1.14
C TRP A 51 -12.78 10.87 -0.30
N CYS A 52 -12.06 11.96 -0.44
CA CYS A 52 -11.64 12.45 -1.74
C CYS A 52 -10.39 11.69 -2.24
N LEU A 53 -10.06 11.84 -3.51
CA LEU A 53 -8.92 11.14 -4.12
C LEU A 53 -7.58 11.48 -3.45
N LYS A 54 -7.43 12.68 -2.93
CA LYS A 54 -6.21 13.13 -2.25
C LYS A 54 -6.05 12.46 -0.88
N GLU A 55 -7.15 12.29 -0.14
CA GLU A 55 -7.17 11.57 1.13
C GLU A 55 -6.82 10.09 0.94
N ILE A 56 -7.36 9.45 -0.10
CA ILE A 56 -7.01 8.06 -0.45
C ILE A 56 -5.52 7.94 -0.77
N ALA A 57 -4.95 8.88 -1.54
CA ALA A 57 -3.51 8.85 -1.87
C ALA A 57 -2.63 8.99 -0.62
N ALA A 58 -2.97 9.88 0.29
CA ALA A 58 -2.25 10.09 1.55
C ALA A 58 -2.37 8.88 2.48
N HIS A 59 -3.56 8.29 2.55
CA HIS A 59 -3.82 7.08 3.33
C HIS A 59 -2.99 5.89 2.82
N LEU A 60 -2.95 5.68 1.51
CA LEU A 60 -2.11 4.62 0.90
C LEU A 60 -0.62 4.82 1.23
N ARG A 61 -0.10 6.07 1.17
CA ARG A 61 1.26 6.38 1.55
C ARG A 61 1.52 6.05 3.03
N ASP A 62 0.61 6.42 3.94
CA ASP A 62 0.75 6.15 5.37
C ASP A 62 0.66 4.66 5.70
N ALA A 63 -0.22 3.92 5.04
CA ALA A 63 -0.32 2.46 5.16
C ALA A 63 0.99 1.78 4.73
N GLU A 64 1.57 2.21 3.61
CA GLU A 64 2.86 1.72 3.12
C GLU A 64 3.98 1.96 4.13
N GLN A 65 4.05 3.17 4.68
CA GLN A 65 5.05 3.51 5.69
C GLN A 65 4.94 2.64 6.94
N LEU A 66 3.70 2.38 7.41
CA LEU A 66 3.48 1.50 8.54
C LEU A 66 3.92 0.07 8.24
N ALA A 67 3.48 -0.47 7.10
CA ALA A 67 3.83 -1.82 6.68
C ALA A 67 5.36 -2.01 6.57
N LEU A 68 6.07 -1.05 5.95
CA LEU A 68 7.53 -1.09 5.85
C LEU A 68 8.20 -1.15 7.22
N ARG A 69 7.74 -0.33 8.18
CA ARG A 69 8.28 -0.33 9.55
C ARG A 69 8.05 -1.65 10.25
N GLN A 70 6.86 -2.23 10.11
CA GLN A 70 6.51 -3.52 10.72
C GLN A 70 7.32 -4.66 10.11
N ILE A 71 7.41 -4.74 8.79
CA ILE A 71 8.18 -5.76 8.07
C ILE A 71 9.66 -5.68 8.48
N ASN A 72 10.25 -4.48 8.45
CA ASN A 72 11.64 -4.29 8.86
C ASN A 72 11.89 -4.69 10.32
N ALA A 73 10.96 -4.38 11.23
CA ALA A 73 11.07 -4.79 12.61
C ALA A 73 11.09 -6.33 12.75
N ILE A 74 10.19 -7.04 12.08
CA ILE A 74 10.16 -8.51 12.11
C ILE A 74 11.46 -9.09 11.54
N VAL A 75 11.89 -8.62 10.38
CA VAL A 75 13.11 -9.10 9.70
C VAL A 75 14.37 -8.84 10.53
N ALA A 76 14.41 -7.72 11.25
CA ALA A 76 15.50 -7.39 12.17
C ALA A 76 15.46 -8.20 13.50
N GLY A 77 14.46 -9.07 13.70
CA GLY A 77 14.29 -9.85 14.92
C GLY A 77 13.88 -9.03 16.15
N TRP A 78 13.10 -7.97 15.92
CA TRP A 78 12.56 -7.14 17.01
C TRP A 78 11.74 -7.96 18.00
N ARG A 79 11.94 -7.75 19.30
CA ARG A 79 11.31 -8.53 20.38
C ARG A 79 10.22 -7.77 21.14
N GLY A 80 10.04 -6.49 20.86
CA GLY A 80 8.96 -5.68 21.43
C GLY A 80 7.70 -5.74 20.58
N PRO A 81 6.62 -5.06 21.02
CA PRO A 81 5.44 -4.89 20.17
C PRO A 81 5.78 -4.13 18.89
N LEU A 82 5.16 -4.51 17.78
CA LEU A 82 5.31 -3.83 16.51
C LEU A 82 4.78 -2.40 16.60
N PRO A 83 5.36 -1.44 15.85
CA PRO A 83 4.74 -0.14 15.69
C PRO A 83 3.33 -0.32 15.15
N ALA A 84 2.35 0.36 15.78
CA ALA A 84 0.98 0.33 15.35
C ALA A 84 0.33 1.69 15.61
N TRP A 85 -0.36 2.20 14.62
CA TRP A 85 -1.28 3.32 14.72
C TRP A 85 -2.48 3.04 13.83
N ASP A 86 -3.58 3.67 14.12
CA ASP A 86 -4.81 3.52 13.34
C ASP A 86 -4.70 4.43 12.11
N ILE A 87 -4.40 3.82 10.97
CA ILE A 87 -4.27 4.55 9.69
C ILE A 87 -5.60 5.11 9.20
N ASP A 88 -6.72 4.54 9.62
CA ASP A 88 -8.06 4.98 9.21
C ASP A 88 -8.49 6.27 9.94
N LEU A 89 -7.87 6.57 11.09
CA LEU A 89 -8.07 7.83 11.81
C LEU A 89 -7.18 8.98 11.31
N LEU A 90 -6.11 8.69 10.60
CA LEU A 90 -5.15 9.70 10.15
C LEU A 90 -5.77 10.79 9.25
N PRO A 91 -6.74 10.51 8.35
CA PRO A 91 -7.41 11.55 7.57
C PRO A 91 -8.11 12.61 8.43
N ALA A 92 -8.63 12.23 9.60
CA ALA A 92 -9.25 13.15 10.55
C ALA A 92 -8.22 13.91 11.42
N GLU A 93 -7.04 13.33 11.63
CA GLU A 93 -5.97 13.89 12.47
C GLU A 93 -4.97 14.74 11.69
N ARG A 94 -4.85 14.51 10.39
CA ARG A 94 -3.88 15.18 9.49
C ARG A 94 -4.62 15.94 8.40
N ASP A 95 -4.10 17.11 8.07
CA ASP A 95 -4.59 17.88 6.93
C ASP A 95 -4.02 17.33 5.61
N TYR A 96 -4.63 16.25 5.11
CA TYR A 96 -4.25 15.68 3.81
C TYR A 96 -4.59 16.59 2.62
N HIS A 97 -5.52 17.54 2.80
CA HIS A 97 -5.88 18.49 1.75
C HIS A 97 -4.76 19.49 1.44
N SER A 98 -3.90 19.81 2.42
CA SER A 98 -2.76 20.72 2.21
C SER A 98 -1.55 20.05 1.56
N ALA A 99 -1.48 18.71 1.54
CA ALA A 99 -0.36 17.98 0.96
C ALA A 99 -0.30 18.17 -0.57
N ASP A 100 0.91 18.23 -1.13
CA ASP A 100 1.12 18.19 -2.58
C ASP A 100 0.92 16.76 -3.11
N LEU A 101 0.13 16.59 -4.18
CA LEU A 101 -0.11 15.27 -4.75
C LEU A 101 1.17 14.67 -5.34
N GLY A 102 2.01 15.49 -5.99
CA GLY A 102 3.25 15.01 -6.59
C GLY A 102 4.18 14.43 -5.54
N ASP A 103 4.29 15.09 -4.38
CA ASP A 103 5.07 14.62 -3.24
C ASP A 103 4.46 13.33 -2.67
N LEU A 104 3.14 13.26 -2.46
CA LEU A 104 2.46 12.04 -1.98
C LEU A 104 2.70 10.84 -2.89
N LEU A 105 2.57 11.02 -4.21
CA LEU A 105 2.77 9.95 -5.18
C LEU A 105 4.24 9.56 -5.30
N SER A 106 5.18 10.50 -5.12
CA SER A 106 6.61 10.21 -5.09
C SER A 106 6.97 9.37 -3.87
N GLU A 107 6.54 9.82 -2.68
CA GLU A 107 6.73 9.10 -1.42
C GLU A 107 6.13 7.69 -1.47
N LEU A 108 4.91 7.54 -2.00
CA LEU A 108 4.26 6.24 -2.16
C LEU A 108 5.09 5.30 -3.04
N ARG A 109 5.64 5.80 -4.17
CA ARG A 109 6.51 5.01 -5.05
C ARG A 109 7.80 4.58 -4.36
N GLU A 110 8.45 5.50 -3.66
CA GLU A 110 9.70 5.23 -2.94
C GLU A 110 9.49 4.18 -1.85
N LEU A 111 8.48 4.34 -1.01
CA LEU A 111 8.11 3.38 0.03
C LEU A 111 7.79 2.01 -0.58
N ARG A 112 7.03 1.97 -1.68
CA ARG A 112 6.72 0.73 -2.40
C ARG A 112 7.97 0.03 -2.94
N GLN A 113 8.92 0.79 -3.46
CA GLN A 113 10.19 0.23 -3.92
C GLN A 113 10.96 -0.39 -2.75
N GLU A 114 10.99 0.28 -1.59
CA GLU A 114 11.64 -0.25 -0.40
C GLU A 114 10.94 -1.53 0.11
N VAL A 115 9.62 -1.53 0.26
CA VAL A 115 8.84 -2.72 0.65
C VAL A 115 9.11 -3.89 -0.29
N THR A 116 8.98 -3.67 -1.60
CA THR A 116 9.18 -4.74 -2.57
C THR A 116 10.64 -5.21 -2.63
N TYR A 117 11.60 -4.33 -2.41
CA TYR A 117 13.03 -4.69 -2.33
C TYR A 117 13.30 -5.56 -1.10
N VAL A 118 12.81 -5.17 0.08
CA VAL A 118 12.92 -5.97 1.30
C VAL A 118 12.31 -7.35 1.08
N LEU A 119 11.04 -7.40 0.67
CA LEU A 119 10.32 -8.65 0.47
C LEU A 119 10.97 -9.58 -0.57
N TRP A 120 11.54 -9.01 -1.64
CA TRP A 120 12.26 -9.78 -2.67
C TRP A 120 13.49 -10.50 -2.13
N GLY A 121 14.19 -9.88 -1.18
CA GLY A 121 15.41 -10.42 -0.56
C GLY A 121 15.16 -11.52 0.47
N LEU A 122 13.92 -11.72 0.91
CA LEU A 122 13.59 -12.63 2.00
C LEU A 122 13.64 -14.11 1.60
N THR A 123 14.13 -14.93 2.54
CA THR A 123 14.02 -16.39 2.48
C THR A 123 12.61 -16.85 2.89
N VAL A 124 12.27 -18.11 2.63
CA VAL A 124 11.00 -18.71 3.09
C VAL A 124 10.84 -18.58 4.61
N SER A 125 11.92 -18.76 5.35
CA SER A 125 11.93 -18.61 6.82
C SER A 125 11.61 -17.17 7.25
N ASP A 126 12.15 -16.17 6.53
CA ASP A 126 11.90 -14.77 6.85
C ASP A 126 10.43 -14.38 6.58
N TRP A 127 9.83 -14.92 5.52
CA TRP A 127 8.39 -14.73 5.25
C TRP A 127 7.49 -15.26 6.38
N GLN A 128 7.91 -16.33 7.05
CA GLN A 128 7.19 -16.94 8.18
C GLN A 128 7.58 -16.32 9.54
N ALA A 129 8.63 -15.50 9.58
CA ALA A 129 9.01 -14.79 10.78
C ALA A 129 7.87 -13.88 11.25
N SER A 130 7.67 -13.82 12.57
CA SER A 130 6.54 -13.09 13.16
C SER A 130 6.97 -12.31 14.40
N ALA A 131 6.18 -11.29 14.76
CA ALA A 131 6.31 -10.54 15.98
C ALA A 131 4.93 -10.20 16.57
N GLU A 132 4.92 -9.75 17.82
CA GLU A 132 3.70 -9.39 18.55
C GLU A 132 3.15 -8.05 18.00
N HIS A 133 1.92 -8.06 17.50
CA HIS A 133 1.19 -6.85 17.18
C HIS A 133 0.31 -6.45 18.37
N PRO A 134 0.29 -5.16 18.80
CA PRO A 134 -0.37 -4.73 20.03
C PRO A 134 -1.84 -5.13 20.16
N TYR A 135 -2.53 -5.28 19.04
CA TYR A 135 -3.98 -5.52 19.02
C TYR A 135 -4.40 -6.82 18.32
N ARG A 136 -3.45 -7.55 17.69
CA ARG A 136 -3.77 -8.69 16.82
C ARG A 136 -3.02 -9.98 17.16
N GLY A 137 -2.17 -9.94 18.19
CA GLY A 137 -1.29 -11.04 18.54
C GLY A 137 -0.15 -11.22 17.53
N GLN A 138 0.28 -12.45 17.29
CA GLN A 138 1.39 -12.75 16.38
C GLN A 138 1.00 -12.50 14.92
N VAL A 139 1.77 -11.66 14.23
CA VAL A 139 1.62 -11.42 12.80
C VAL A 139 2.93 -11.72 12.07
N SER A 140 2.86 -12.39 10.93
CA SER A 140 4.03 -12.72 10.11
C SER A 140 4.25 -11.68 9.02
N VAL A 141 5.46 -11.68 8.43
CA VAL A 141 5.77 -10.88 7.24
C VAL A 141 4.81 -11.23 6.10
N GLU A 142 4.53 -12.52 5.90
CA GLU A 142 3.57 -12.97 4.88
C GLU A 142 2.18 -12.36 5.10
N THR A 143 1.70 -12.37 6.35
CA THR A 143 0.39 -11.78 6.70
C THR A 143 0.36 -10.30 6.36
N LEU A 144 1.35 -9.53 6.81
CA LEU A 144 1.44 -8.09 6.56
C LEU A 144 1.50 -7.76 5.05
N ALA A 145 2.31 -8.50 4.30
CA ALA A 145 2.44 -8.27 2.86
C ALA A 145 1.16 -8.60 2.08
N ARG A 146 0.44 -9.67 2.46
CA ARG A 146 -0.85 -10.02 1.86
C ARG A 146 -1.93 -8.98 2.17
N GLU A 147 -1.99 -8.54 3.41
CA GLU A 147 -2.95 -7.53 3.84
C GLU A 147 -2.70 -6.20 3.13
N LEU A 148 -1.44 -5.78 3.01
CA LEU A 148 -1.07 -4.59 2.24
C LEU A 148 -1.51 -4.70 0.77
N ALA A 149 -1.30 -5.85 0.13
CA ALA A 149 -1.74 -6.07 -1.26
C ALA A 149 -3.27 -6.05 -1.40
N GLN A 150 -3.99 -6.61 -0.43
CA GLN A 150 -5.45 -6.57 -0.40
C GLN A 150 -5.98 -5.15 -0.19
N HIS A 151 -5.41 -4.41 0.75
CA HIS A 151 -5.72 -3.01 1.03
C HIS A 151 -5.53 -2.12 -0.20
N ASP A 152 -4.44 -2.30 -0.94
CA ASP A 152 -4.21 -1.59 -2.20
C ASP A 152 -5.30 -1.85 -3.24
N LEU A 153 -5.74 -3.11 -3.38
CA LEU A 153 -6.79 -3.48 -4.33
C LEU A 153 -8.13 -2.83 -3.97
N GLU A 154 -8.46 -2.77 -2.69
CA GLU A 154 -9.67 -2.14 -2.17
C GLU A 154 -9.67 -0.64 -2.47
N HIS A 155 -8.57 0.06 -2.16
CA HIS A 155 -8.45 1.48 -2.46
C HIS A 155 -8.31 1.80 -3.94
N LEU A 156 -7.73 0.92 -4.76
CA LEU A 156 -7.78 1.09 -6.21
C LEU A 156 -9.22 1.03 -6.74
N ALA A 157 -10.03 0.13 -6.22
CA ALA A 157 -11.45 0.07 -6.57
C ALA A 157 -12.18 1.34 -6.10
N GLU A 158 -11.85 1.84 -4.92
CA GLU A 158 -12.40 3.08 -4.38
C GLU A 158 -12.00 4.31 -5.22
N VAL A 159 -10.75 4.47 -5.60
CA VAL A 159 -10.30 5.54 -6.52
C VAL A 159 -11.13 5.55 -7.79
N ARG A 160 -11.37 4.40 -8.39
CA ARG A 160 -12.19 4.28 -9.61
C ARG A 160 -13.65 4.63 -9.37
N ARG A 161 -14.20 4.21 -8.23
CA ARG A 161 -15.58 4.57 -7.83
C ARG A 161 -15.73 6.07 -7.65
N VAL A 162 -14.80 6.72 -6.94
CA VAL A 162 -14.82 8.16 -6.73
C VAL A 162 -14.73 8.91 -8.06
N LYS A 163 -13.80 8.53 -8.94
CA LYS A 163 -13.67 9.15 -10.28
C LYS A 163 -14.95 9.02 -11.11
N ALA A 164 -15.58 7.85 -11.09
CA ALA A 164 -16.85 7.63 -11.81
C ALA A 164 -17.97 8.52 -11.27
N ALA A 165 -18.12 8.59 -9.93
CA ALA A 165 -19.14 9.43 -9.30
C ALA A 165 -18.94 10.93 -9.61
N LEU A 166 -17.69 11.40 -9.64
CA LEU A 166 -17.39 12.79 -10.00
C LEU A 166 -17.72 13.10 -11.47
N ALA A 167 -17.45 12.18 -12.38
CA ALA A 167 -17.78 12.33 -13.80
C ALA A 167 -19.29 12.38 -14.05
N ASP A 168 -20.09 11.61 -13.33
CA ASP A 168 -21.55 11.60 -13.46
C ASP A 168 -22.18 12.94 -13.01
N VAL A 169 -21.61 13.59 -12.00
CA VAL A 169 -22.09 14.90 -11.52
C VAL A 169 -21.81 16.01 -12.52
N ASP A 170 -20.71 15.95 -13.27
CA ASP A 170 -20.34 16.97 -14.27
C ASP A 170 -21.18 16.87 -15.56
N HIS A 171 -21.95 15.78 -15.73
CA HIS A 171 -22.82 15.54 -16.87
C HIS A 171 -24.32 15.72 -16.57
N ALA A 172 -24.68 16.05 -15.31
CA ALA A 172 -26.06 16.23 -14.84
C ALA A 172 -26.43 17.70 -14.72
#